data_8f58e43e68934a11a3f740f87016b27b
#
_entry.id   8f58e43e68934a11a3f740f87016b27b
#
_cell.length_a   1.000
_cell.length_b   1.000
_cell.length_c   1.000
_cell.angle_alpha   90.00
_cell.angle_beta   90.00
_cell.angle_gamma   90.00
#
_symmetry.space_group_name_H-M   'P 1'
#
loop_
_entity.id
_entity.type
_entity.pdbx_description
1 polymer ?
#
loop_
_entity_poly.entity_id
_entity_poly.type
_entity_poly.pdbx_seq_one_letter_code
_entity_poly.pdbx_strand_id
1 'polypeptide(L)'
;MLWRMLQGRTLWELMERRVDATPDALMAVDEDMRTITFMEFWSEAERAAAGLSALGVLPGDVVSWQLPTWIESMVLVAALSRLGVTQNPMLPIYREREVAFITGQAQTSLLVVPSVWKGFDYEALATSVARESGEMGVLVADKALPQGDPSRLPPIPDPLDAADQECRWLFYTSGTTADPKGARHTDATIGAVATGMSGRLALIPDDRNSLVFPFTHVGGITWLFASLQSGCSNILTEAFHPDETSEVLAREGVTLAGCATVFHQAYLAYQRKQGRPVFPNVRAFPGGGSPKPPAIIAEMREVFDATVVSGYGLTEAPVLTMADVSDSDDELAVSEGKPMPGVELKLVRLDGTVADQGEEGEIRAKAPQMMLGYLDSSLDLDAFDEEGFFRTGDLGRLDERGNLIVTGRLKDVIIRKGENVSAKEVEDLLYTHPKVLDVAVIGVPDPDSGERVCAVVQLRDPSERLGFDEMVDHLRSVGLMSQKLPEQLEIIDELPRNTAGKVLKHVLRDQYKG
;
A
#
# COMPACT_ATOMS: atom_id res chain seq x y z
N MET A 1 16.72 -27.35 1.99
CA MET A 1 15.39 -27.83 1.67
C MET A 1 14.64 -26.62 1.12
N LEU A 2 14.29 -26.59 -0.17
CA LEU A 2 13.52 -25.46 -0.70
C LEU A 2 12.15 -25.49 -0.02
N TRP A 3 11.85 -24.51 0.80
CA TRP A 3 10.55 -24.35 1.46
C TRP A 3 9.49 -24.17 0.37
N ARG A 4 8.53 -25.10 0.29
CA ARG A 4 7.46 -25.01 -0.71
C ARG A 4 6.36 -24.09 -0.17
N MET A 5 6.14 -22.97 -0.81
CA MET A 5 5.02 -22.08 -0.52
C MET A 5 3.69 -22.81 -0.73
N LEU A 6 2.80 -22.66 0.23
CA LEU A 6 1.44 -23.19 0.13
C LEU A 6 0.63 -22.37 -0.88
N GLN A 7 -0.29 -23.03 -1.56
CA GLN A 7 -1.21 -22.39 -2.49
C GLN A 7 -2.64 -22.77 -2.09
N GLY A 8 -3.59 -21.89 -2.36
CA GLY A 8 -5.01 -22.16 -2.15
C GLY A 8 -5.82 -21.40 -3.20
N ARG A 9 -6.99 -21.91 -3.55
CA ARG A 9 -7.92 -21.26 -4.48
C ARG A 9 -8.68 -20.10 -3.81
N THR A 10 -8.87 -20.22 -2.49
CA THR A 10 -9.47 -19.19 -1.63
C THR A 10 -8.56 -18.91 -0.45
N LEU A 11 -8.75 -17.77 0.22
CA LEU A 11 -8.08 -17.46 1.47
C LEU A 11 -8.36 -18.53 2.53
N TRP A 12 -9.61 -19.00 2.61
CA TRP A 12 -9.98 -20.04 3.58
C TRP A 12 -9.24 -21.35 3.32
N GLU A 13 -9.23 -21.86 2.08
CA GLU A 13 -8.49 -23.09 1.72
C GLU A 13 -6.98 -22.94 2.02
N LEU A 14 -6.42 -21.76 1.75
CA LEU A 14 -5.02 -21.50 2.06
C LEU A 14 -4.75 -21.55 3.57
N MET A 15 -5.68 -21.03 4.38
CA MET A 15 -5.59 -21.08 5.82
C MET A 15 -5.67 -22.50 6.36
N GLU A 16 -6.61 -23.34 5.87
CA GLU A 16 -6.70 -24.77 6.25
C GLU A 16 -5.39 -25.49 5.97
N ARG A 17 -4.81 -25.29 4.77
CA ARG A 17 -3.51 -25.88 4.41
C ARG A 17 -2.37 -25.40 5.30
N ARG A 18 -2.40 -24.13 5.76
CA ARG A 18 -1.40 -23.59 6.67
C ARG A 18 -1.51 -24.20 8.05
N VAL A 19 -2.72 -24.35 8.57
CA VAL A 19 -2.98 -25.00 9.85
C VAL A 19 -2.54 -26.47 9.82
N ASP A 20 -2.84 -27.19 8.75
CA ASP A 20 -2.37 -28.57 8.59
C ASP A 20 -0.83 -28.66 8.58
N ALA A 21 -0.15 -27.68 8.02
CA ALA A 21 1.30 -27.68 7.86
C ALA A 21 2.05 -27.28 9.15
N THR A 22 1.57 -26.22 9.83
CA THR A 22 2.27 -25.64 11.01
C THR A 22 1.29 -25.03 12.01
N PRO A 23 0.42 -25.83 12.67
CA PRO A 23 -0.65 -25.33 13.54
C PRO A 23 -0.14 -24.45 14.69
N ASP A 24 0.96 -24.86 15.33
CA ASP A 24 1.50 -24.22 16.53
C ASP A 24 2.46 -23.05 16.23
N ALA A 25 2.75 -22.78 14.95
CA ALA A 25 3.62 -21.68 14.58
C ALA A 25 2.91 -20.33 14.80
N LEU A 26 3.70 -19.31 15.20
CA LEU A 26 3.21 -17.96 15.43
C LEU A 26 2.67 -17.36 14.13
N MET A 27 1.43 -16.88 14.15
CA MET A 27 0.81 -16.15 13.04
C MET A 27 0.98 -14.63 13.20
N ALA A 28 0.73 -14.12 14.41
CA ALA A 28 0.88 -12.71 14.71
C ALA A 28 1.19 -12.45 16.19
N VAL A 29 1.83 -11.30 16.43
CA VAL A 29 1.99 -10.67 17.74
C VAL A 29 1.67 -9.19 17.61
N ASP A 30 0.97 -8.60 18.57
CA ASP A 30 0.65 -7.17 18.56
C ASP A 30 1.53 -6.36 19.55
N GLU A 31 1.32 -5.06 19.55
CA GLU A 31 2.04 -4.11 20.42
C GLU A 31 1.85 -4.38 21.91
N ASP A 32 0.71 -4.95 22.30
CA ASP A 32 0.36 -5.38 23.67
C ASP A 32 0.91 -6.76 24.03
N MET A 33 1.75 -7.37 23.17
CA MET A 33 2.32 -8.72 23.31
C MET A 33 1.27 -9.85 23.29
N ARG A 34 0.06 -9.60 22.79
CA ARG A 34 -0.89 -10.67 22.52
C ARG A 34 -0.41 -11.44 21.31
N THR A 35 -0.43 -12.74 21.39
CA THR A 35 0.01 -13.65 20.32
C THR A 35 -1.14 -14.51 19.85
N ILE A 36 -1.06 -14.97 18.60
CA ILE A 36 -1.98 -15.95 18.04
C ILE A 36 -1.19 -16.89 17.12
N THR A 37 -1.37 -18.21 17.30
CA THR A 37 -0.85 -19.24 16.40
C THR A 37 -1.77 -19.40 15.19
N PHE A 38 -1.32 -20.14 14.15
CA PHE A 38 -2.19 -20.43 13.01
C PHE A 38 -3.42 -21.25 13.39
N MET A 39 -3.30 -22.20 14.32
CA MET A 39 -4.44 -22.99 14.83
C MET A 39 -5.43 -22.12 15.61
N GLU A 40 -4.93 -21.26 16.50
CA GLU A 40 -5.79 -20.35 17.26
C GLU A 40 -6.49 -19.36 16.32
N PHE A 41 -5.78 -18.82 15.32
CA PHE A 41 -6.33 -17.94 14.31
C PHE A 41 -7.47 -18.59 13.53
N TRP A 42 -7.27 -19.82 13.06
CA TRP A 42 -8.32 -20.60 12.40
C TRP A 42 -9.52 -20.84 13.30
N SER A 43 -9.28 -21.25 14.54
CA SER A 43 -10.33 -21.54 15.52
C SER A 43 -11.15 -20.29 15.89
N GLU A 44 -10.48 -19.14 16.08
CA GLU A 44 -11.16 -17.87 16.32
C GLU A 44 -11.98 -17.44 15.10
N ALA A 45 -11.44 -17.63 13.89
CA ALA A 45 -12.14 -17.31 12.65
C ALA A 45 -13.41 -18.15 12.47
N GLU A 46 -13.40 -19.46 12.80
CA GLU A 46 -14.60 -20.29 12.77
C GLU A 46 -15.67 -19.84 13.78
N ARG A 47 -15.24 -19.52 15.01
CA ARG A 47 -16.18 -19.00 16.02
C ARG A 47 -16.77 -17.66 15.61
N ALA A 48 -15.94 -16.75 15.07
CA ALA A 48 -16.39 -15.46 14.58
C ALA A 48 -17.33 -15.61 13.37
N ALA A 49 -17.02 -16.50 12.44
CA ALA A 49 -17.90 -16.82 11.31
C ALA A 49 -19.27 -17.33 11.77
N ALA A 50 -19.31 -18.22 12.76
CA ALA A 50 -20.55 -18.71 13.33
C ALA A 50 -21.34 -17.60 14.04
N GLY A 51 -20.66 -16.67 14.72
CA GLY A 51 -21.27 -15.50 15.33
C GLY A 51 -21.87 -14.54 14.29
N LEU A 52 -21.12 -14.24 13.22
CA LEU A 52 -21.58 -13.39 12.11
C LEU A 52 -22.77 -14.04 11.35
N SER A 53 -22.70 -15.34 11.09
CA SER A 53 -23.80 -16.08 10.47
C SER A 53 -25.07 -16.04 11.34
N ALA A 54 -24.93 -16.14 12.67
CA ALA A 54 -26.06 -16.00 13.59
C ALA A 54 -26.66 -14.58 13.62
N LEU A 55 -25.89 -13.54 13.25
CA LEU A 55 -26.37 -12.17 13.02
C LEU A 55 -27.00 -11.97 11.65
N GLY A 56 -27.05 -13.00 10.79
CA GLY A 56 -27.70 -12.98 9.49
C GLY A 56 -26.77 -12.69 8.31
N VAL A 57 -25.44 -12.72 8.50
CA VAL A 57 -24.49 -12.62 7.38
C VAL A 57 -24.53 -13.90 6.55
N LEU A 58 -24.77 -13.75 5.25
CA LEU A 58 -24.96 -14.84 4.29
C LEU A 58 -23.87 -14.85 3.21
N PRO A 59 -23.62 -15.99 2.56
CA PRO A 59 -22.77 -16.04 1.36
C PRO A 59 -23.26 -15.07 0.29
N GLY A 60 -22.33 -14.31 -0.30
CA GLY A 60 -22.62 -13.31 -1.32
C GLY A 60 -22.97 -11.92 -0.78
N ASP A 61 -23.15 -11.76 0.52
CA ASP A 61 -23.29 -10.43 1.12
C ASP A 61 -22.00 -9.59 0.91
N VAL A 62 -22.15 -8.28 1.01
CA VAL A 62 -21.02 -7.35 1.09
C VAL A 62 -20.90 -6.84 2.53
N VAL A 63 -19.76 -7.15 3.16
CA VAL A 63 -19.43 -6.64 4.49
C VAL A 63 -18.32 -5.60 4.37
N SER A 64 -18.66 -4.35 4.71
CA SER A 64 -17.69 -3.25 4.83
C SER A 64 -17.14 -3.21 6.25
N TRP A 65 -15.86 -2.90 6.40
CA TRP A 65 -15.27 -2.80 7.73
C TRP A 65 -14.14 -1.76 7.76
N GLN A 66 -14.04 -1.07 8.90
CA GLN A 66 -13.11 0.05 9.11
C GLN A 66 -12.34 -0.12 10.42
N LEU A 67 -11.80 -1.32 10.65
CA LEU A 67 -11.06 -1.65 11.87
C LEU A 67 -9.57 -1.26 11.77
N PRO A 68 -8.92 -0.90 12.88
CA PRO A 68 -7.48 -0.73 12.96
C PRO A 68 -6.71 -2.03 12.68
N THR A 69 -5.38 -1.98 12.66
CA THR A 69 -4.51 -3.14 12.45
C THR A 69 -4.44 -3.97 13.73
N TRP A 70 -5.48 -4.76 13.98
CA TRP A 70 -5.63 -5.65 15.13
C TRP A 70 -5.59 -7.12 14.73
N ILE A 71 -5.30 -8.01 15.69
CA ILE A 71 -5.48 -9.46 15.51
C ILE A 71 -6.93 -9.75 15.10
N GLU A 72 -7.89 -9.11 15.74
CA GLU A 72 -9.32 -9.28 15.46
C GLU A 72 -9.71 -8.84 14.04
N SER A 73 -9.02 -7.87 13.45
CA SER A 73 -9.25 -7.49 12.05
C SER A 73 -8.82 -8.60 11.10
N MET A 74 -7.71 -9.29 11.40
CA MET A 74 -7.28 -10.47 10.62
C MET A 74 -8.26 -11.64 10.80
N VAL A 75 -8.74 -11.87 12.04
CA VAL A 75 -9.76 -12.90 12.35
C VAL A 75 -11.06 -12.59 11.61
N LEU A 76 -11.50 -11.33 11.56
CA LEU A 76 -12.69 -10.91 10.80
C LEU A 76 -12.55 -11.27 9.32
N VAL A 77 -11.41 -10.94 8.72
CA VAL A 77 -11.12 -11.26 7.31
C VAL A 77 -11.24 -12.76 7.03
N ALA A 78 -10.67 -13.60 7.89
CA ALA A 78 -10.74 -15.04 7.75
C ALA A 78 -12.18 -15.57 7.97
N ALA A 79 -12.91 -15.02 8.94
CA ALA A 79 -14.31 -15.37 9.21
C ALA A 79 -15.24 -15.03 8.03
N LEU A 80 -15.06 -13.86 7.42
CA LEU A 80 -15.81 -13.43 6.24
C LEU A 80 -15.46 -14.29 5.01
N SER A 81 -14.20 -14.69 4.85
CA SER A 81 -13.80 -15.63 3.80
C SER A 81 -14.45 -17.01 4.00
N ARG A 82 -14.54 -17.51 5.26
CA ARG A 82 -15.23 -18.76 5.62
C ARG A 82 -16.70 -18.75 5.20
N LEU A 83 -17.34 -17.60 5.28
CA LEU A 83 -18.75 -17.41 4.90
C LEU A 83 -18.96 -17.13 3.40
N GLY A 84 -17.91 -16.91 2.62
CA GLY A 84 -18.03 -16.58 1.20
C GLY A 84 -18.58 -15.18 0.95
N VAL A 85 -18.25 -14.23 1.79
CA VAL A 85 -18.66 -12.83 1.74
C VAL A 85 -17.72 -12.02 0.83
N THR A 86 -18.23 -11.02 0.14
CA THR A 86 -17.41 -9.97 -0.47
C THR A 86 -16.99 -8.97 0.59
N GLN A 87 -15.70 -8.79 0.78
CA GLN A 87 -15.13 -7.91 1.79
C GLN A 87 -14.79 -6.54 1.22
N ASN A 88 -15.15 -5.49 1.96
CA ASN A 88 -14.85 -4.12 1.60
C ASN A 88 -14.10 -3.43 2.75
N PRO A 89 -12.76 -3.67 2.86
CA PRO A 89 -11.92 -2.99 3.83
C PRO A 89 -11.80 -1.51 3.50
N MET A 90 -12.16 -0.64 4.44
CA MET A 90 -12.10 0.81 4.29
C MET A 90 -11.00 1.40 5.17
N LEU A 91 -10.24 2.34 4.61
CA LEU A 91 -9.20 3.02 5.38
C LEU A 91 -9.81 3.77 6.59
N PRO A 92 -9.22 3.64 7.80
CA PRO A 92 -9.73 4.33 9.00
C PRO A 92 -9.76 5.86 8.92
N ILE A 93 -9.09 6.44 7.92
CA ILE A 93 -9.11 7.89 7.69
C ILE A 93 -10.42 8.38 7.04
N TYR A 94 -11.18 7.51 6.36
CA TYR A 94 -12.43 7.90 5.73
C TYR A 94 -13.46 8.37 6.77
N ARG A 95 -14.25 9.36 6.38
CA ARG A 95 -15.27 9.98 7.22
C ARG A 95 -16.65 9.79 6.58
N GLU A 96 -17.66 10.41 7.14
CA GLU A 96 -19.07 10.17 6.81
C GLU A 96 -19.35 10.21 5.32
N ARG A 97 -18.83 11.21 4.60
CA ARG A 97 -19.04 11.35 3.14
C ARG A 97 -18.49 10.15 2.35
N GLU A 98 -17.24 9.79 2.60
CA GLU A 98 -16.58 8.67 1.89
C GLU A 98 -17.22 7.34 2.29
N VAL A 99 -17.51 7.15 3.59
CA VAL A 99 -18.12 5.91 4.10
C VAL A 99 -19.53 5.74 3.52
N ALA A 100 -20.36 6.79 3.52
CA ALA A 100 -21.71 6.75 2.93
C ALA A 100 -21.68 6.43 1.43
N PHE A 101 -20.77 7.08 0.69
CA PHE A 101 -20.59 6.80 -0.75
C PHE A 101 -20.17 5.35 -0.99
N ILE A 102 -19.12 4.90 -0.29
CA ILE A 102 -18.54 3.56 -0.47
C ILE A 102 -19.55 2.47 -0.11
N THR A 103 -20.20 2.57 1.06
CA THR A 103 -21.18 1.57 1.51
C THR A 103 -22.42 1.54 0.64
N GLY A 104 -22.87 2.71 0.15
CA GLY A 104 -23.99 2.81 -0.77
C GLY A 104 -23.69 2.18 -2.13
N GLN A 105 -22.52 2.50 -2.72
CA GLN A 105 -22.11 1.92 -4.01
C GLN A 105 -21.88 0.41 -3.92
N ALA A 106 -21.25 -0.05 -2.82
CA ALA A 106 -20.98 -1.46 -2.57
C ALA A 106 -22.24 -2.26 -2.16
N GLN A 107 -23.36 -1.61 -1.91
CA GLN A 107 -24.58 -2.24 -1.35
C GLN A 107 -24.26 -3.04 -0.08
N THR A 108 -23.59 -2.40 0.85
CA THR A 108 -23.13 -3.03 2.11
C THR A 108 -24.32 -3.50 2.96
N SER A 109 -24.32 -4.77 3.32
CA SER A 109 -25.30 -5.35 4.26
C SER A 109 -24.95 -5.13 5.72
N LEU A 110 -23.65 -5.15 6.06
CA LEU A 110 -23.13 -4.97 7.41
C LEU A 110 -21.88 -4.07 7.39
N LEU A 111 -21.86 -3.06 8.25
CA LEU A 111 -20.69 -2.20 8.48
C LEU A 111 -20.09 -2.52 9.86
N VAL A 112 -18.82 -2.96 9.90
CA VAL A 112 -18.10 -3.29 11.13
C VAL A 112 -17.09 -2.18 11.44
N VAL A 113 -17.19 -1.61 12.64
CA VAL A 113 -16.35 -0.49 13.10
C VAL A 113 -15.92 -0.66 14.55
N PRO A 114 -14.84 0.01 15.02
CA PRO A 114 -14.62 0.16 16.45
C PRO A 114 -15.63 1.17 17.05
N SER A 115 -15.82 1.19 18.36
CA SER A 115 -16.61 2.25 18.99
C SER A 115 -15.89 3.61 18.85
N VAL A 116 -14.75 3.75 19.49
CA VAL A 116 -13.87 4.93 19.42
C VAL A 116 -12.43 4.50 19.16
N TRP A 117 -11.79 5.14 18.19
CA TRP A 117 -10.37 4.93 17.93
C TRP A 117 -9.69 6.26 17.62
N LYS A 118 -8.54 6.52 18.25
CA LYS A 118 -7.79 7.79 18.15
C LYS A 118 -8.66 9.03 18.37
N GLY A 119 -9.59 8.95 19.34
CA GLY A 119 -10.48 10.07 19.70
C GLY A 119 -11.62 10.33 18.72
N PHE A 120 -11.78 9.51 17.68
CA PHE A 120 -12.89 9.61 16.74
C PHE A 120 -13.95 8.54 17.03
N ASP A 121 -15.22 8.93 17.00
CA ASP A 121 -16.40 8.09 17.26
C ASP A 121 -16.87 7.43 15.96
N TYR A 122 -16.43 6.18 15.73
CA TYR A 122 -16.81 5.41 14.55
C TYR A 122 -18.21 4.80 14.66
N GLU A 123 -18.66 4.52 15.89
CA GLU A 123 -20.02 4.02 16.12
C GLU A 123 -21.06 5.07 15.73
N ALA A 124 -20.86 6.32 16.13
CA ALA A 124 -21.72 7.43 15.74
C ALA A 124 -21.74 7.63 14.22
N LEU A 125 -20.56 7.59 13.57
CA LEU A 125 -20.44 7.67 12.11
C LEU A 125 -21.22 6.52 11.45
N ALA A 126 -20.98 5.27 11.82
CA ALA A 126 -21.62 4.09 11.23
C ALA A 126 -23.13 4.12 11.43
N THR A 127 -23.60 4.53 12.61
CA THR A 127 -25.02 4.67 12.93
C THR A 127 -25.69 5.75 12.08
N SER A 128 -25.00 6.89 11.83
CA SER A 128 -25.49 7.96 10.96
C SER A 128 -25.66 7.45 9.54
N VAL A 129 -24.63 6.81 8.96
CA VAL A 129 -24.64 6.27 7.60
C VAL A 129 -25.70 5.16 7.44
N ALA A 130 -25.81 4.26 8.42
CA ALA A 130 -26.80 3.18 8.38
C ALA A 130 -28.26 3.71 8.42
N ARG A 131 -28.50 4.78 9.17
CA ARG A 131 -29.83 5.41 9.20
C ARG A 131 -30.24 6.00 7.87
N GLU A 132 -29.29 6.54 7.10
CA GLU A 132 -29.56 7.08 5.77
C GLU A 132 -29.78 5.97 4.73
N SER A 133 -29.05 4.85 4.82
CA SER A 133 -29.22 3.72 3.92
C SER A 133 -30.50 2.90 4.17
N GLY A 134 -30.95 2.82 5.42
CA GLY A 134 -32.18 2.15 5.85
C GLY A 134 -32.11 0.61 5.95
N GLU A 135 -31.13 -0.04 5.34
CA GLU A 135 -31.03 -1.52 5.28
C GLU A 135 -29.72 -2.08 5.81
N MET A 136 -28.70 -1.23 6.02
CA MET A 136 -27.38 -1.65 6.47
C MET A 136 -27.33 -1.86 7.98
N GLY A 137 -26.86 -3.05 8.42
CA GLY A 137 -26.57 -3.32 9.82
C GLY A 137 -25.25 -2.65 10.28
N VAL A 138 -25.11 -2.41 11.57
CA VAL A 138 -23.86 -1.93 12.19
C VAL A 138 -23.43 -2.92 13.27
N LEU A 139 -22.15 -3.29 13.24
CA LEU A 139 -21.49 -4.10 14.26
C LEU A 139 -20.33 -3.30 14.85
N VAL A 140 -20.38 -3.05 16.16
CA VAL A 140 -19.25 -2.46 16.89
C VAL A 140 -18.35 -3.58 17.41
N ALA A 141 -17.05 -3.51 17.09
CA ALA A 141 -16.07 -4.55 17.39
C ALA A 141 -14.79 -3.93 18.00
N ASP A 142 -14.76 -3.84 19.33
CA ASP A 142 -13.61 -3.34 20.10
C ASP A 142 -12.71 -4.50 20.56
N LYS A 143 -11.76 -4.92 19.71
CA LYS A 143 -10.87 -6.07 19.94
C LYS A 143 -11.66 -7.35 20.36
N ALA A 144 -12.91 -7.47 19.90
CA ALA A 144 -13.77 -8.63 20.12
C ALA A 144 -14.75 -8.78 18.96
N LEU A 145 -14.91 -9.99 18.47
CA LEU A 145 -15.86 -10.35 17.42
C LEU A 145 -17.01 -11.19 17.99
N PRO A 146 -18.20 -11.19 17.36
CA PRO A 146 -19.28 -12.09 17.71
C PRO A 146 -18.79 -13.53 17.72
N GLN A 147 -19.19 -14.31 18.72
CA GLN A 147 -18.81 -15.71 18.84
C GLN A 147 -20.05 -16.61 18.66
N GLY A 148 -19.88 -17.72 17.96
CA GLY A 148 -20.94 -18.70 17.73
C GLY A 148 -20.42 -20.14 17.81
N ASP A 149 -21.34 -21.08 17.64
CA ASP A 149 -21.02 -22.50 17.58
C ASP A 149 -20.64 -22.92 16.16
N PRO A 150 -19.36 -23.27 15.88
CA PRO A 150 -18.90 -23.66 14.55
C PRO A 150 -19.67 -24.84 13.93
N SER A 151 -20.25 -25.72 14.76
CA SER A 151 -21.04 -26.83 14.25
C SER A 151 -22.31 -26.42 13.52
N ARG A 152 -22.72 -25.14 13.64
CA ARG A 152 -23.89 -24.56 12.98
C ARG A 152 -23.53 -23.78 11.69
N LEU A 153 -22.25 -23.71 11.36
CA LEU A 153 -21.84 -23.05 10.12
C LEU A 153 -22.39 -23.75 8.88
N PRO A 154 -22.78 -22.99 7.85
CA PRO A 154 -23.09 -23.56 6.55
C PRO A 154 -21.84 -24.28 5.98
N PRO A 155 -22.03 -25.19 5.02
CA PRO A 155 -20.91 -25.76 4.26
C PRO A 155 -20.02 -24.64 3.71
N ILE A 156 -18.71 -24.91 3.61
CA ILE A 156 -17.79 -24.00 2.95
C ILE A 156 -18.24 -23.86 1.50
N PRO A 157 -18.40 -22.62 0.98
CA PRO A 157 -18.72 -22.44 -0.43
C PRO A 157 -17.66 -23.10 -1.31
N ASP A 158 -18.09 -23.87 -2.30
CA ASP A 158 -17.17 -24.47 -3.27
C ASP A 158 -16.39 -23.34 -3.98
N PRO A 159 -15.06 -23.44 -4.07
CA PRO A 159 -14.29 -22.47 -4.83
C PRO A 159 -14.70 -22.53 -6.30
N LEU A 160 -15.01 -21.38 -6.88
CA LEU A 160 -15.29 -21.27 -8.31
C LEU A 160 -14.05 -21.68 -9.13
N ASP A 161 -14.27 -22.20 -10.32
CA ASP A 161 -13.18 -22.41 -11.28
C ASP A 161 -12.53 -21.06 -11.64
N ALA A 162 -11.24 -21.09 -12.03
CA ALA A 162 -10.49 -19.88 -12.34
C ALA A 162 -11.12 -19.00 -13.43
N ALA A 163 -12.01 -19.55 -14.26
CA ALA A 163 -12.75 -18.82 -15.27
C ALA A 163 -13.96 -18.04 -14.70
N ASP A 164 -14.51 -18.48 -13.56
CA ASP A 164 -15.69 -17.89 -12.91
C ASP A 164 -15.26 -17.19 -11.61
N GLN A 165 -14.24 -16.35 -11.68
CA GLN A 165 -13.67 -15.68 -10.50
C GLN A 165 -14.67 -14.70 -9.88
N GLU A 166 -15.13 -15.05 -8.70
CA GLU A 166 -16.02 -14.22 -7.92
C GLU A 166 -15.26 -13.10 -7.21
N CYS A 167 -15.82 -11.88 -7.25
CA CYS A 167 -15.29 -10.77 -6.49
C CYS A 167 -15.34 -11.10 -4.99
N ARG A 168 -14.19 -11.06 -4.33
CA ARG A 168 -14.07 -11.28 -2.88
C ARG A 168 -13.63 -10.03 -2.14
N TRP A 169 -13.05 -9.07 -2.87
CA TRP A 169 -12.49 -7.86 -2.30
C TRP A 169 -12.89 -6.63 -3.11
N LEU A 170 -13.32 -5.60 -2.39
CA LEU A 170 -13.51 -4.25 -2.90
C LEU A 170 -12.50 -3.34 -2.23
N PHE A 171 -11.54 -2.81 -2.98
CA PHE A 171 -10.59 -1.83 -2.46
C PHE A 171 -10.88 -0.47 -3.10
N TYR A 172 -11.17 0.52 -2.27
CA TYR A 172 -11.42 1.86 -2.76
C TYR A 172 -10.16 2.70 -2.80
N THR A 173 -9.93 3.33 -3.96
CA THR A 173 -8.82 4.27 -4.14
C THR A 173 -9.28 5.68 -3.85
N SER A 174 -8.47 6.43 -3.09
CA SER A 174 -8.70 7.85 -2.91
C SER A 174 -8.34 8.59 -4.20
N GLY A 175 -9.31 8.83 -5.07
CA GLY A 175 -9.17 9.77 -6.18
C GLY A 175 -8.83 11.17 -5.65
N THR A 176 -7.88 11.86 -6.27
CA THR A 176 -7.48 13.21 -5.82
C THR A 176 -8.50 14.30 -6.19
N THR A 177 -9.54 14.01 -6.97
CA THR A 177 -10.47 15.00 -7.55
C THR A 177 -11.90 14.51 -7.75
N ALA A 178 -12.21 13.25 -7.44
CA ALA A 178 -13.51 12.63 -7.65
C ALA A 178 -13.83 11.67 -6.49
N ASP A 179 -15.02 11.09 -6.52
CA ASP A 179 -15.43 10.06 -5.57
C ASP A 179 -14.49 8.83 -5.64
N PRO A 180 -14.31 8.10 -4.52
CA PRO A 180 -13.46 6.91 -4.48
C PRO A 180 -13.90 5.86 -5.51
N LYS A 181 -12.93 5.17 -6.13
CA LYS A 181 -13.20 4.12 -7.12
C LYS A 181 -13.01 2.75 -6.49
N GLY A 182 -14.02 1.89 -6.55
CA GLY A 182 -13.98 0.54 -6.00
C GLY A 182 -13.37 -0.46 -7.00
N ALA A 183 -12.12 -0.88 -6.78
CA ALA A 183 -11.45 -1.92 -7.55
C ALA A 183 -11.88 -3.31 -7.05
N ARG A 184 -12.34 -4.18 -7.95
CA ARG A 184 -12.80 -5.55 -7.64
C ARG A 184 -11.66 -6.53 -7.76
N HIS A 185 -11.40 -7.33 -6.71
CA HIS A 185 -10.38 -8.36 -6.70
C HIS A 185 -10.94 -9.72 -6.28
N THR A 186 -10.22 -10.78 -6.65
CA THR A 186 -10.47 -12.15 -6.22
C THR A 186 -9.40 -12.61 -5.25
N ASP A 187 -9.61 -13.71 -4.55
CA ASP A 187 -8.54 -14.35 -3.76
C ASP A 187 -7.35 -14.76 -4.65
N ALA A 188 -7.60 -15.15 -5.90
CA ALA A 188 -6.55 -15.51 -6.83
C ALA A 188 -5.68 -14.31 -7.22
N THR A 189 -6.26 -13.12 -7.44
CA THR A 189 -5.48 -11.91 -7.76
C THR A 189 -4.59 -11.50 -6.60
N ILE A 190 -5.10 -11.53 -5.37
CA ILE A 190 -4.29 -11.22 -4.17
C ILE A 190 -3.25 -12.31 -3.89
N GLY A 191 -3.63 -13.58 -4.06
CA GLY A 191 -2.71 -14.72 -3.92
C GLY A 191 -1.53 -14.66 -4.89
N ALA A 192 -1.75 -14.19 -6.14
CA ALA A 192 -0.70 -13.98 -7.13
C ALA A 192 0.31 -12.91 -6.68
N VAL A 193 -0.17 -11.77 -6.14
CA VAL A 193 0.69 -10.73 -5.55
C VAL A 193 1.55 -11.32 -4.44
N ALA A 194 0.91 -12.00 -3.48
CA ALA A 194 1.58 -12.58 -2.33
C ALA A 194 2.65 -13.60 -2.74
N THR A 195 2.35 -14.44 -3.73
CA THR A 195 3.31 -15.43 -4.28
C THR A 195 4.53 -14.74 -4.89
N GLY A 196 4.32 -13.75 -5.73
CA GLY A 196 5.40 -13.01 -6.37
C GLY A 196 6.26 -12.26 -5.34
N MET A 197 5.63 -11.53 -4.41
CA MET A 197 6.29 -10.80 -3.34
C MET A 197 7.10 -11.74 -2.44
N SER A 198 6.53 -12.87 -2.06
CA SER A 198 7.23 -13.88 -1.25
C SER A 198 8.48 -14.43 -1.94
N GLY A 199 8.42 -14.61 -3.27
CA GLY A 199 9.58 -15.01 -4.07
C GLY A 199 10.67 -13.95 -4.08
N ARG A 200 10.33 -12.68 -4.36
CA ARG A 200 11.29 -11.55 -4.40
C ARG A 200 11.96 -11.28 -3.05
N LEU A 201 11.19 -11.43 -1.97
CA LEU A 201 11.70 -11.27 -0.61
C LEU A 201 12.35 -12.53 -0.05
N ALA A 202 12.31 -13.64 -0.79
CA ALA A 202 12.76 -14.97 -0.34
C ALA A 202 12.20 -15.31 1.05
N LEU A 203 10.87 -15.20 1.23
CA LEU A 203 10.22 -15.40 2.53
C LEU A 203 10.42 -16.81 3.06
N ILE A 204 10.71 -16.89 4.34
CA ILE A 204 10.85 -18.14 5.09
C ILE A 204 9.95 -18.13 6.34
N PRO A 205 9.65 -19.29 6.95
CA PRO A 205 8.81 -19.36 8.14
C PRO A 205 9.35 -18.60 9.35
N ASP A 206 10.65 -18.45 9.45
CA ASP A 206 11.30 -17.72 10.57
C ASP A 206 11.24 -16.20 10.41
N ASP A 207 10.72 -15.71 9.28
CA ASP A 207 10.56 -14.28 9.08
C ASP A 207 9.46 -13.69 9.98
N ARG A 208 9.73 -12.46 10.42
CA ARG A 208 8.81 -11.63 11.20
C ARG A 208 8.62 -10.30 10.49
N ASN A 209 7.47 -10.18 9.83
CA ASN A 209 7.12 -9.00 9.05
C ASN A 209 6.50 -7.91 9.91
N SER A 210 6.85 -6.66 9.70
CA SER A 210 6.19 -5.51 10.30
C SER A 210 4.91 -5.15 9.53
N LEU A 211 3.76 -5.20 10.17
CA LEU A 211 2.49 -4.69 9.63
C LEU A 211 2.12 -3.41 10.39
N VAL A 212 2.79 -2.32 10.04
CA VAL A 212 2.76 -1.02 10.73
C VAL A 212 1.92 0.04 9.99
N PHE A 213 1.22 -0.37 8.95
CA PHE A 213 0.34 0.47 8.15
C PHE A 213 -1.09 -0.13 8.16
N PRO A 214 -2.12 0.60 7.67
CA PRO A 214 -3.49 0.10 7.74
C PRO A 214 -3.68 -1.28 7.11
N PHE A 215 -4.10 -2.25 7.89
CA PHE A 215 -4.42 -3.61 7.42
C PHE A 215 -5.53 -3.61 6.37
N THR A 216 -6.41 -2.60 6.39
CA THR A 216 -7.46 -2.36 5.38
C THR A 216 -6.93 -2.00 3.99
N HIS A 217 -5.65 -1.67 3.85
CA HIS A 217 -5.02 -1.46 2.54
C HIS A 217 -4.78 -2.80 1.85
N VAL A 218 -4.84 -2.81 0.49
CA VAL A 218 -4.56 -4.04 -0.30
C VAL A 218 -3.24 -4.70 0.09
N GLY A 219 -2.21 -3.92 0.43
CA GLY A 219 -0.92 -4.44 0.92
C GLY A 219 -1.04 -5.20 2.23
N GLY A 220 -1.92 -4.79 3.16
CA GLY A 220 -2.16 -5.50 4.42
C GLY A 220 -2.77 -6.88 4.18
N ILE A 221 -3.77 -6.94 3.31
CA ILE A 221 -4.38 -8.22 2.89
C ILE A 221 -3.36 -9.10 2.15
N THR A 222 -2.52 -8.49 1.28
CA THR A 222 -1.44 -9.23 0.61
C THR A 222 -0.47 -9.87 1.60
N TRP A 223 -0.10 -9.17 2.69
CA TRP A 223 0.76 -9.72 3.73
C TRP A 223 0.10 -10.88 4.51
N LEU A 224 -1.22 -10.84 4.72
CA LEU A 224 -1.95 -11.98 5.28
C LEU A 224 -1.81 -13.22 4.38
N PHE A 225 -2.04 -13.07 3.06
CA PHE A 225 -1.83 -14.17 2.11
C PHE A 225 -0.38 -14.65 2.11
N ALA A 226 0.59 -13.74 2.10
CA ALA A 226 2.01 -14.07 2.12
C ALA A 226 2.41 -14.86 3.39
N SER A 227 1.86 -14.49 4.55
CA SER A 227 2.08 -15.22 5.81
C SER A 227 1.47 -16.62 5.76
N LEU A 228 0.27 -16.76 5.24
CA LEU A 228 -0.35 -18.08 5.06
C LEU A 228 0.40 -18.95 4.04
N GLN A 229 0.93 -18.36 2.97
CA GLN A 229 1.72 -19.06 1.96
C GLN A 229 3.09 -19.51 2.50
N SER A 230 3.82 -18.62 3.16
CA SER A 230 5.21 -18.83 3.60
C SER A 230 5.34 -19.42 5.00
N GLY A 231 4.40 -19.12 5.90
CA GLY A 231 4.46 -19.45 7.32
C GLY A 231 5.15 -18.38 8.17
N CYS A 232 5.54 -17.24 7.59
CA CYS A 232 6.09 -16.13 8.36
C CYS A 232 5.03 -15.50 9.28
N SER A 233 5.49 -14.86 10.37
CA SER A 233 4.61 -14.17 11.31
C SER A 233 4.55 -12.67 11.04
N ASN A 234 3.52 -12.00 11.62
CA ASN A 234 3.33 -10.56 11.54
C ASN A 234 3.47 -9.90 12.93
N ILE A 235 4.17 -8.78 12.98
CA ILE A 235 4.21 -7.88 14.12
C ILE A 235 3.24 -6.73 13.80
N LEU A 236 2.18 -6.58 14.60
CA LEU A 236 1.10 -5.63 14.35
C LEU A 236 1.25 -4.41 15.25
N THR A 237 1.03 -3.23 14.68
CA THR A 237 0.79 -2.00 15.45
C THR A 237 -0.46 -1.31 14.94
N GLU A 238 -1.31 -0.85 15.85
CA GLU A 238 -2.58 -0.17 15.49
C GLU A 238 -2.36 1.06 14.64
N ALA A 239 -1.26 1.74 14.91
CA ALA A 239 -0.84 2.94 14.23
C ALA A 239 0.66 3.10 14.30
N PHE A 240 1.22 3.77 13.31
CA PHE A 240 2.64 4.07 13.31
C PHE A 240 2.96 5.28 14.19
N HIS A 241 3.82 5.05 15.19
CA HIS A 241 4.44 6.06 16.03
C HIS A 241 5.96 5.82 15.99
N PRO A 242 6.78 6.74 15.48
CA PRO A 242 8.19 6.49 15.17
C PRO A 242 8.99 5.77 16.26
N ASP A 243 8.94 6.26 17.49
CA ASP A 243 9.70 5.66 18.59
C ASP A 243 9.02 4.38 19.12
N GLU A 244 7.73 4.44 19.45
CA GLU A 244 6.97 3.32 20.04
C GLU A 244 6.89 2.11 19.10
N THR A 245 6.59 2.35 17.83
CA THR A 245 6.56 1.29 16.81
C THR A 245 7.94 0.66 16.66
N SER A 246 9.02 1.48 16.62
CA SER A 246 10.39 0.95 16.52
C SER A 246 10.76 0.11 17.75
N GLU A 247 10.30 0.48 18.95
CA GLU A 247 10.50 -0.33 20.17
C GLU A 247 9.79 -1.68 20.09
N VAL A 248 8.54 -1.71 19.61
CA VAL A 248 7.80 -2.96 19.38
C VAL A 248 8.53 -3.84 18.38
N LEU A 249 8.94 -3.31 17.23
CA LEU A 249 9.67 -4.06 16.20
C LEU A 249 11.00 -4.62 16.71
N ALA A 250 11.74 -3.84 17.49
CA ALA A 250 13.00 -4.27 18.11
C ALA A 250 12.77 -5.41 19.12
N ARG A 251 11.78 -5.24 20.00
CA ARG A 251 11.40 -6.24 21.01
C ARG A 251 11.01 -7.56 20.36
N GLU A 252 10.22 -7.49 19.31
CA GLU A 252 9.71 -8.67 18.62
C GLU A 252 10.67 -9.25 17.59
N GLY A 253 11.86 -8.68 17.42
CA GLY A 253 12.91 -9.24 16.57
C GLY A 253 12.55 -9.23 15.08
N VAL A 254 12.05 -8.10 14.58
CA VAL A 254 11.67 -7.90 13.17
C VAL A 254 12.76 -8.34 12.20
N THR A 255 12.40 -9.06 11.14
CA THR A 255 13.29 -9.44 10.04
C THR A 255 13.00 -8.68 8.75
N LEU A 256 11.74 -8.26 8.57
CA LEU A 256 11.26 -7.50 7.43
C LEU A 256 10.54 -6.24 7.92
N ALA A 257 11.20 -5.09 7.87
CA ALA A 257 10.67 -3.83 8.40
C ALA A 257 10.20 -2.91 7.25
N GLY A 258 8.94 -3.07 6.79
CA GLY A 258 8.34 -2.22 5.74
C GLY A 258 7.80 -0.90 6.30
N CYS A 259 7.20 0.05 5.50
CA CYS A 259 6.75 -0.27 4.15
C CYS A 259 7.04 0.85 3.12
N ALA A 260 7.37 2.08 3.50
CA ALA A 260 7.60 3.21 2.60
C ALA A 260 8.68 4.13 3.14
N THR A 261 9.14 5.07 2.30
CA THR A 261 10.25 5.99 2.61
C THR A 261 10.12 6.68 3.97
N VAL A 262 8.92 7.14 4.33
CA VAL A 262 8.66 7.82 5.61
C VAL A 262 8.92 6.91 6.82
N PHE A 263 8.62 5.62 6.72
CA PHE A 263 8.90 4.64 7.76
C PHE A 263 10.41 4.37 7.87
N HIS A 264 11.08 4.23 6.73
CA HIS A 264 12.54 4.03 6.69
C HIS A 264 13.27 5.21 7.34
N GLN A 265 12.86 6.45 7.06
CA GLN A 265 13.39 7.64 7.71
C GLN A 265 13.18 7.63 9.24
N ALA A 266 12.01 7.18 9.70
CA ALA A 266 11.73 7.05 11.13
C ALA A 266 12.62 5.99 11.79
N TYR A 267 12.83 4.84 11.14
CA TYR A 267 13.75 3.80 11.64
C TYR A 267 15.20 4.29 11.73
N LEU A 268 15.67 5.05 10.73
CA LEU A 268 16.99 5.68 10.75
C LEU A 268 17.13 6.66 11.91
N ALA A 269 16.13 7.52 12.11
CA ALA A 269 16.13 8.49 13.21
C ALA A 269 16.16 7.79 14.58
N TYR A 270 15.34 6.74 14.73
CA TYR A 270 15.32 5.94 15.97
C TYR A 270 16.66 5.23 16.22
N GLN A 271 17.23 4.58 15.20
CA GLN A 271 18.54 3.92 15.29
C GLN A 271 19.64 4.89 15.76
N ARG A 272 19.68 6.09 15.17
CA ARG A 272 20.66 7.13 15.53
C ARG A 272 20.49 7.59 16.98
N LYS A 273 19.22 7.76 17.42
CA LYS A 273 18.89 8.14 18.79
C LYS A 273 19.37 7.11 19.81
N GLN A 274 19.28 5.82 19.48
CA GLN A 274 19.66 4.74 20.39
C GLN A 274 21.19 4.51 20.48
N GLY A 275 21.96 4.87 19.45
CA GLY A 275 23.42 4.70 19.40
C GLY A 275 23.90 3.24 19.47
N ARG A 276 22.99 2.26 19.23
CA ARG A 276 23.26 0.81 19.19
C ARG A 276 22.36 0.15 18.17
N PRO A 277 22.70 -1.01 17.59
CA PRO A 277 21.82 -1.72 16.69
C PRO A 277 20.45 -2.00 17.33
N VAL A 278 19.35 -1.53 16.68
CA VAL A 278 17.98 -1.71 17.19
C VAL A 278 17.26 -2.87 16.51
N PHE A 279 17.60 -3.19 15.26
CA PHE A 279 17.01 -4.29 14.50
C PHE A 279 18.08 -5.32 14.09
N PRO A 280 18.66 -6.07 15.03
CA PRO A 280 19.79 -6.96 14.74
C PRO A 280 19.44 -8.15 13.82
N ASN A 281 18.15 -8.44 13.65
CA ASN A 281 17.66 -9.55 12.81
C ASN A 281 17.11 -9.07 11.47
N VAL A 282 17.03 -7.76 11.23
CA VAL A 282 16.48 -7.24 9.99
C VAL A 282 17.36 -7.64 8.80
N ARG A 283 16.73 -8.17 7.75
CA ARG A 283 17.43 -8.57 6.52
C ARG A 283 16.98 -7.81 5.29
N ALA A 284 15.77 -7.23 5.35
CA ALA A 284 15.26 -6.39 4.29
C ALA A 284 14.24 -5.37 4.81
N PHE A 285 14.13 -4.28 4.08
CA PHE A 285 13.14 -3.24 4.26
C PHE A 285 12.23 -3.22 3.02
N PRO A 286 11.15 -4.02 2.99
CA PRO A 286 10.19 -3.97 1.89
C PRO A 286 9.57 -2.58 1.79
N GLY A 287 9.42 -2.06 0.58
CA GLY A 287 8.86 -0.73 0.34
C GLY A 287 8.03 -0.66 -0.93
N GLY A 288 7.22 0.39 -1.04
CA GLY A 288 6.40 0.65 -2.22
C GLY A 288 5.41 1.79 -1.97
N GLY A 289 4.63 2.13 -3.02
CA GLY A 289 3.56 3.11 -2.93
C GLY A 289 4.00 4.58 -2.85
N SER A 290 5.28 4.87 -2.66
CA SER A 290 5.85 6.22 -2.69
C SER A 290 7.22 6.23 -3.35
N PRO A 291 7.66 7.36 -3.92
CA PRO A 291 9.03 7.50 -4.43
C PRO A 291 10.05 7.18 -3.35
N LYS A 292 11.14 6.54 -3.75
CA LYS A 292 12.30 6.30 -2.88
C LYS A 292 13.50 7.10 -3.40
N PRO A 293 14.01 8.06 -2.64
CA PRO A 293 15.26 8.74 -2.99
C PRO A 293 16.43 7.76 -2.95
N PRO A 294 17.32 7.73 -3.96
CA PRO A 294 18.51 6.86 -3.96
C PRO A 294 19.37 6.98 -2.71
N ALA A 295 19.46 8.18 -2.15
CA ALA A 295 20.24 8.46 -0.95
C ALA A 295 19.79 7.63 0.27
N ILE A 296 18.48 7.35 0.41
CA ILE A 296 17.96 6.58 1.54
C ILE A 296 18.39 5.10 1.46
N ILE A 297 18.55 4.56 0.25
CA ILE A 297 19.00 3.18 0.04
C ILE A 297 20.42 2.99 0.61
N ALA A 298 21.33 3.89 0.23
CA ALA A 298 22.70 3.86 0.72
C ALA A 298 22.75 4.03 2.25
N GLU A 299 21.99 4.96 2.80
CA GLU A 299 21.92 5.22 4.23
C GLU A 299 21.36 4.03 5.03
N MET A 300 20.28 3.40 4.55
CA MET A 300 19.70 2.19 5.17
C MET A 300 20.72 1.04 5.16
N ARG A 301 21.44 0.85 4.05
CA ARG A 301 22.50 -0.14 3.94
C ARG A 301 23.63 0.12 4.95
N GLU A 302 24.11 1.34 5.03
CA GLU A 302 25.19 1.71 5.96
C GLU A 302 24.79 1.50 7.43
N VAL A 303 23.55 1.87 7.78
CA VAL A 303 23.10 1.90 9.18
C VAL A 303 22.61 0.54 9.67
N PHE A 304 21.92 -0.25 8.82
CA PHE A 304 21.29 -1.52 9.22
C PHE A 304 21.93 -2.77 8.60
N ASP A 305 22.87 -2.61 7.68
CA ASP A 305 23.45 -3.72 6.89
C ASP A 305 22.37 -4.57 6.18
N ALA A 306 21.27 -3.92 5.78
CA ALA A 306 20.11 -4.57 5.18
C ALA A 306 19.63 -3.79 3.96
N THR A 307 18.96 -4.51 3.05
CA THR A 307 18.52 -4.03 1.73
C THR A 307 17.14 -3.40 1.78
N VAL A 308 16.94 -2.28 1.08
CA VAL A 308 15.61 -1.74 0.78
C VAL A 308 15.11 -2.33 -0.53
N VAL A 309 14.05 -3.13 -0.46
CA VAL A 309 13.47 -3.81 -1.62
C VAL A 309 12.14 -3.14 -1.96
N SER A 310 12.11 -2.40 -3.05
CA SER A 310 10.90 -1.68 -3.44
C SER A 310 10.14 -2.39 -4.56
N GLY A 311 8.84 -2.10 -4.60
CA GLY A 311 7.95 -2.53 -5.66
C GLY A 311 7.03 -1.41 -6.12
N TYR A 312 6.62 -1.48 -7.36
CA TYR A 312 5.67 -0.56 -7.97
C TYR A 312 4.35 -1.26 -8.27
N GLY A 313 3.25 -0.57 -7.95
CA GLY A 313 1.90 -1.02 -8.23
C GLY A 313 0.86 -0.02 -7.73
N LEU A 314 -0.40 -0.35 -7.97
CA LEU A 314 -1.57 0.43 -7.60
C LEU A 314 -2.58 -0.50 -6.92
N THR A 315 -3.65 0.06 -6.37
CA THR A 315 -4.74 -0.76 -5.82
C THR A 315 -5.36 -1.64 -6.92
N GLU A 316 -5.49 -1.11 -8.11
CA GLU A 316 -6.03 -1.78 -9.31
C GLU A 316 -5.12 -2.91 -9.84
N ALA A 317 -3.82 -2.79 -9.59
CA ALA A 317 -2.79 -3.73 -10.05
C ALA A 317 -1.67 -3.80 -8.99
N PRO A 318 -1.86 -4.49 -7.86
CA PRO A 318 -0.91 -4.48 -6.76
C PRO A 318 0.41 -5.13 -7.15
N VAL A 319 1.52 -4.46 -6.86
CA VAL A 319 2.89 -4.94 -7.07
C VAL A 319 3.12 -5.52 -8.48
N LEU A 320 3.06 -4.65 -9.50
CA LEU A 320 3.36 -5.03 -10.89
C LEU A 320 4.83 -5.39 -11.09
N THR A 321 5.73 -4.64 -10.45
CA THR A 321 7.16 -4.93 -10.43
C THR A 321 7.70 -4.92 -9.01
N MET A 322 8.77 -5.64 -8.77
CA MET A 322 9.47 -5.62 -7.51
C MET A 322 10.94 -6.00 -7.70
N ALA A 323 11.82 -5.32 -6.98
CA ALA A 323 13.21 -5.69 -6.85
C ALA A 323 13.35 -7.02 -6.08
N ASP A 324 14.48 -7.68 -6.25
CA ASP A 324 14.82 -8.90 -5.53
C ASP A 324 15.79 -8.58 -4.37
N VAL A 325 15.72 -9.31 -3.27
CA VAL A 325 16.66 -9.13 -2.14
C VAL A 325 18.12 -9.38 -2.53
N SER A 326 18.36 -10.01 -3.65
CA SER A 326 19.69 -10.29 -4.20
C SER A 326 20.18 -9.24 -5.21
N ASP A 327 19.35 -8.26 -5.58
CA ASP A 327 19.74 -7.20 -6.50
C ASP A 327 20.83 -6.31 -5.87
N SER A 328 21.69 -5.73 -6.70
CA SER A 328 22.74 -4.82 -6.24
C SER A 328 22.18 -3.51 -5.72
N ASP A 329 22.89 -2.85 -4.80
CA ASP A 329 22.46 -1.56 -4.24
C ASP A 329 22.26 -0.49 -5.34
N ASP A 330 23.08 -0.52 -6.41
CA ASP A 330 22.92 0.36 -7.57
C ASP A 330 21.59 0.13 -8.30
N GLU A 331 21.17 -1.12 -8.49
CA GLU A 331 19.88 -1.48 -9.09
C GLU A 331 18.73 -1.08 -8.18
N LEU A 332 18.85 -1.38 -6.89
CA LEU A 332 17.85 -1.04 -5.87
C LEU A 332 17.65 0.48 -5.74
N ALA A 333 18.69 1.27 -5.93
CA ALA A 333 18.62 2.72 -5.81
C ALA A 333 17.82 3.40 -6.93
N VAL A 334 17.80 2.83 -8.13
CA VAL A 334 17.28 3.53 -9.32
C VAL A 334 16.03 2.88 -9.93
N SER A 335 15.69 1.63 -9.56
CA SER A 335 14.59 0.89 -10.20
C SER A 335 13.57 0.36 -9.19
N GLU A 336 12.36 0.10 -9.68
CA GLU A 336 11.30 -0.60 -8.96
C GLU A 336 11.30 -2.12 -9.31
N GLY A 337 12.47 -2.63 -9.72
CA GLY A 337 12.70 -4.03 -10.04
C GLY A 337 12.02 -4.50 -11.34
N LYS A 338 12.01 -5.81 -11.52
CA LYS A 338 11.48 -6.48 -12.72
C LYS A 338 10.00 -6.79 -12.59
N PRO A 339 9.29 -6.94 -13.72
CA PRO A 339 7.93 -7.45 -13.73
C PRO A 339 7.77 -8.72 -12.88
N MET A 340 6.69 -8.80 -12.14
CA MET A 340 6.33 -9.99 -11.37
C MET A 340 5.97 -11.14 -12.33
N PRO A 341 5.97 -12.40 -11.87
CA PRO A 341 5.60 -13.53 -12.72
C PRO A 341 4.24 -13.33 -13.39
N GLY A 342 4.19 -13.46 -14.71
CA GLY A 342 2.99 -13.29 -15.53
C GLY A 342 2.57 -11.85 -15.81
N VAL A 343 3.32 -10.86 -15.34
CA VAL A 343 3.08 -9.44 -15.67
C VAL A 343 3.66 -9.11 -17.04
N GLU A 344 2.82 -8.53 -17.89
CA GLU A 344 3.19 -7.92 -19.15
C GLU A 344 3.14 -6.40 -19.01
N LEU A 345 4.26 -5.72 -19.31
CA LEU A 345 4.33 -4.26 -19.34
C LEU A 345 4.44 -3.77 -20.77
N LYS A 346 3.73 -2.68 -21.07
CA LYS A 346 3.81 -1.95 -22.33
C LYS A 346 3.98 -0.46 -22.00
N LEU A 347 5.03 0.16 -22.54
CA LEU A 347 5.26 1.59 -22.40
C LEU A 347 4.72 2.31 -23.63
N VAL A 348 3.86 3.30 -23.44
CA VAL A 348 3.18 4.00 -24.53
C VAL A 348 3.50 5.49 -24.45
N ARG A 349 4.09 6.02 -25.54
CA ARG A 349 4.40 7.45 -25.67
C ARG A 349 3.12 8.30 -25.68
N LEU A 350 3.25 9.58 -25.44
CA LEU A 350 2.12 10.53 -25.44
C LEU A 350 1.40 10.60 -26.81
N ASP A 351 2.07 10.25 -27.91
CA ASP A 351 1.49 10.17 -29.25
C ASP A 351 0.72 8.86 -29.51
N GLY A 352 0.66 7.96 -28.53
CA GLY A 352 -0.02 6.67 -28.59
C GLY A 352 0.83 5.54 -29.18
N THR A 353 2.06 5.79 -29.60
CA THR A 353 2.96 4.74 -30.10
C THR A 353 3.65 4.00 -28.96
N VAL A 354 4.02 2.73 -29.19
CA VAL A 354 4.80 1.96 -28.21
C VAL A 354 6.22 2.50 -28.16
N ALA A 355 6.72 2.74 -26.96
CA ALA A 355 8.08 3.21 -26.72
C ALA A 355 9.09 2.08 -26.95
N ASP A 356 10.26 2.42 -27.50
CA ASP A 356 11.37 1.51 -27.60
C ASP A 356 12.04 1.28 -26.24
N GLN A 357 12.92 0.28 -26.15
CA GLN A 357 13.65 0.00 -24.92
C GLN A 357 14.49 1.21 -24.48
N GLY A 358 14.38 1.59 -23.21
CA GLY A 358 15.06 2.74 -22.62
C GLY A 358 14.30 4.07 -22.78
N GLU A 359 13.27 4.13 -23.62
CA GLU A 359 12.44 5.31 -23.79
C GLU A 359 11.31 5.38 -22.77
N GLU A 360 10.91 6.60 -22.45
CA GLU A 360 9.83 6.87 -21.52
C GLU A 360 8.46 6.73 -22.21
N GLY A 361 7.51 6.16 -21.47
CA GLY A 361 6.11 6.11 -21.85
C GLY A 361 5.20 5.90 -20.65
N GLU A 362 3.89 6.01 -20.89
CA GLU A 362 2.89 5.58 -19.91
C GLU A 362 3.03 4.08 -19.67
N ILE A 363 3.16 3.70 -18.39
CA ILE A 363 3.21 2.31 -17.99
C ILE A 363 1.81 1.73 -18.14
N ARG A 364 1.65 0.73 -19.00
CA ARG A 364 0.43 -0.06 -19.13
C ARG A 364 0.72 -1.52 -18.81
N ALA A 365 -0.24 -2.19 -18.18
CA ALA A 365 -0.01 -3.52 -17.64
C ALA A 365 -1.16 -4.48 -17.89
N LYS A 366 -0.79 -5.76 -18.11
CA LYS A 366 -1.64 -6.93 -17.90
C LYS A 366 -0.97 -7.82 -16.86
N ALA A 367 -1.75 -8.37 -15.94
CA ALA A 367 -1.17 -9.13 -14.85
C ALA A 367 -2.17 -10.13 -14.25
N PRO A 368 -1.69 -11.27 -13.70
CA PRO A 368 -2.53 -12.18 -12.91
C PRO A 368 -3.18 -11.52 -11.70
N GLN A 369 -2.53 -10.50 -11.13
CA GLN A 369 -2.99 -9.71 -9.99
C GLN A 369 -3.86 -8.51 -10.37
N MET A 370 -4.20 -8.34 -11.65
CA MET A 370 -5.05 -7.24 -12.10
C MET A 370 -6.45 -7.36 -11.51
N MET A 371 -7.04 -6.22 -11.15
CA MET A 371 -8.46 -6.16 -10.78
C MET A 371 -9.36 -6.70 -11.89
N LEU A 372 -10.54 -7.16 -11.52
CA LEU A 372 -11.61 -7.55 -12.47
C LEU A 372 -12.25 -6.36 -13.19
N GLY A 373 -11.86 -5.16 -12.87
CA GLY A 373 -12.48 -3.89 -13.25
C GLY A 373 -13.04 -3.16 -12.03
N TYR A 374 -13.53 -1.95 -12.25
CA TYR A 374 -14.16 -1.18 -11.19
C TYR A 374 -15.58 -1.68 -10.89
N LEU A 375 -16.08 -1.38 -9.71
CA LEU A 375 -17.48 -1.65 -9.33
C LEU A 375 -18.45 -0.83 -10.21
N ASP A 376 -18.10 0.42 -10.51
CA ASP A 376 -18.69 1.20 -11.59
C ASP A 376 -17.98 0.87 -12.90
N SER A 377 -18.56 -0.04 -13.67
CA SER A 377 -17.97 -0.52 -14.94
C SER A 377 -17.84 0.56 -16.01
N SER A 378 -18.51 1.71 -15.88
CA SER A 378 -18.33 2.83 -16.81
C SER A 378 -16.91 3.39 -16.78
N LEU A 379 -16.21 3.24 -15.66
CA LEU A 379 -14.83 3.68 -15.49
C LEU A 379 -13.81 2.78 -16.23
N ASP A 380 -14.20 1.56 -16.58
CA ASP A 380 -13.31 0.61 -17.25
C ASP A 380 -12.96 1.03 -18.68
N LEU A 381 -13.86 1.78 -19.34
CA LEU A 381 -13.65 2.28 -20.70
C LEU A 381 -12.39 3.17 -20.83
N ASP A 382 -12.15 3.99 -19.80
CA ASP A 382 -10.97 4.86 -19.76
C ASP A 382 -9.76 4.16 -19.10
N ALA A 383 -10.02 3.17 -18.25
CA ALA A 383 -8.98 2.48 -17.49
C ALA A 383 -8.19 1.46 -18.31
N PHE A 384 -8.82 0.85 -19.32
CA PHE A 384 -8.17 -0.15 -20.16
C PHE A 384 -8.05 0.35 -21.60
N ASP A 385 -6.99 -0.06 -22.29
CA ASP A 385 -6.86 0.18 -23.72
C ASP A 385 -7.55 -0.93 -24.55
N GLU A 386 -7.62 -0.76 -25.88
CA GLU A 386 -8.30 -1.69 -26.81
C GLU A 386 -7.72 -3.11 -26.75
N GLU A 387 -6.45 -3.25 -26.36
CA GLU A 387 -5.78 -4.52 -26.17
C GLU A 387 -6.00 -5.12 -24.76
N GLY A 388 -6.68 -4.39 -23.86
CA GLY A 388 -6.95 -4.80 -22.48
C GLY A 388 -5.79 -4.56 -21.51
N PHE A 389 -4.84 -3.68 -21.82
CA PHE A 389 -3.84 -3.21 -20.88
C PHE A 389 -4.43 -2.11 -20.01
N PHE A 390 -4.25 -2.23 -18.70
CA PHE A 390 -4.62 -1.18 -17.74
C PHE A 390 -3.69 0.02 -17.88
N ARG A 391 -4.26 1.21 -17.96
CA ARG A 391 -3.56 2.50 -18.04
C ARG A 391 -3.28 2.98 -16.63
N THR A 392 -2.02 2.93 -16.20
CA THR A 392 -1.67 3.30 -14.82
C THR A 392 -1.68 4.80 -14.58
N GLY A 393 -1.52 5.60 -15.63
CA GLY A 393 -1.31 7.04 -15.55
C GLY A 393 0.08 7.41 -14.98
N ASP A 394 0.94 6.44 -14.74
CA ASP A 394 2.32 6.65 -14.32
C ASP A 394 3.26 6.54 -15.52
N LEU A 395 4.36 7.29 -15.50
CA LEU A 395 5.40 7.29 -16.52
C LEU A 395 6.58 6.45 -16.06
N GLY A 396 7.22 5.78 -17.02
CA GLY A 396 8.42 5.00 -16.73
C GLY A 396 9.16 4.56 -17.98
N ARG A 397 10.30 3.92 -17.76
CA ARG A 397 11.12 3.28 -18.81
C ARG A 397 11.67 1.96 -18.30
N LEU A 398 11.94 1.04 -19.21
CA LEU A 398 12.64 -0.20 -18.89
C LEU A 398 14.13 -0.03 -19.20
N ASP A 399 15.00 -0.39 -18.25
CA ASP A 399 16.43 -0.43 -18.48
C ASP A 399 16.85 -1.66 -19.35
N GLU A 400 18.12 -1.77 -19.68
CA GLU A 400 18.66 -2.88 -20.48
C GLU A 400 18.49 -4.26 -19.83
N ARG A 401 18.30 -4.31 -18.50
CA ARG A 401 18.09 -5.53 -17.72
C ARG A 401 16.62 -5.87 -17.51
N GLY A 402 15.72 -5.02 -18.01
CA GLY A 402 14.27 -5.16 -17.88
C GLY A 402 13.71 -4.68 -16.52
N ASN A 403 14.47 -3.89 -15.76
CA ASN A 403 13.96 -3.26 -14.55
C ASN A 403 13.12 -2.03 -14.91
N LEU A 404 12.02 -1.84 -14.22
CA LEU A 404 11.18 -0.65 -14.37
C LEU A 404 11.77 0.51 -13.56
N ILE A 405 11.93 1.64 -14.21
CA ILE A 405 12.28 2.93 -13.59
C ILE A 405 11.07 3.84 -13.74
N VAL A 406 10.39 4.14 -12.63
CA VAL A 406 9.26 5.08 -12.61
C VAL A 406 9.81 6.50 -12.65
N THR A 407 9.43 7.26 -13.68
CA THR A 407 9.95 8.62 -13.96
C THR A 407 8.97 9.73 -13.56
N GLY A 408 7.70 9.41 -13.33
CA GLY A 408 6.71 10.39 -12.91
C GLY A 408 5.27 9.91 -13.04
N ARG A 409 4.36 10.89 -13.06
CA ARG A 409 2.93 10.67 -13.32
C ARG A 409 2.46 11.61 -14.42
N LEU A 410 1.61 11.13 -15.30
CA LEU A 410 1.01 11.96 -16.36
C LEU A 410 0.37 13.25 -15.80
N LYS A 411 -0.38 13.14 -14.70
CA LYS A 411 -1.05 14.27 -14.06
C LYS A 411 -0.14 15.20 -13.23
N ASP A 412 1.09 14.78 -12.96
CA ASP A 412 2.07 15.55 -12.18
C ASP A 412 3.20 16.12 -13.08
N VAL A 413 3.12 15.89 -14.39
CA VAL A 413 3.97 16.57 -15.37
C VAL A 413 3.60 18.05 -15.36
N ILE A 414 4.59 18.90 -15.17
CA ILE A 414 4.42 20.34 -15.13
C ILE A 414 4.67 20.87 -16.55
N ILE A 415 3.66 21.50 -17.14
CA ILE A 415 3.74 22.02 -18.52
C ILE A 415 4.19 23.48 -18.47
N ARG A 416 5.50 23.68 -18.62
CA ARG A 416 6.13 24.99 -18.57
C ARG A 416 6.60 25.45 -19.95
N LYS A 417 5.99 26.50 -20.51
CA LYS A 417 6.32 27.03 -21.86
C LYS A 417 6.32 25.96 -22.97
N GLY A 418 5.45 24.95 -22.84
CA GLY A 418 5.39 23.83 -23.77
C GLY A 418 6.38 22.69 -23.51
N GLU A 419 7.25 22.82 -22.51
CA GLU A 419 8.16 21.78 -22.07
C GLU A 419 7.54 20.96 -20.92
N ASN A 420 7.72 19.65 -20.95
CA ASN A 420 7.29 18.74 -19.90
C ASN A 420 8.38 18.62 -18.82
N VAL A 421 8.08 19.08 -17.61
CA VAL A 421 8.99 18.95 -16.47
C VAL A 421 8.49 17.86 -15.56
N SER A 422 9.31 16.81 -15.35
CA SER A 422 9.02 15.78 -14.37
C SER A 422 9.23 16.32 -12.96
N ALA A 423 8.15 16.40 -12.18
CA ALA A 423 8.22 16.77 -10.78
C ALA A 423 9.16 15.83 -10.01
N LYS A 424 9.12 14.52 -10.30
CA LYS A 424 9.96 13.51 -9.66
C LYS A 424 11.45 13.74 -9.91
N GLU A 425 11.85 14.11 -11.13
CA GLU A 425 13.26 14.40 -11.46
C GLU A 425 13.81 15.51 -10.56
N VAL A 426 13.03 16.57 -10.38
CA VAL A 426 13.43 17.71 -9.52
C VAL A 426 13.44 17.30 -8.05
N GLU A 427 12.45 16.52 -7.60
CA GLU A 427 12.40 15.98 -6.24
C GLU A 427 13.62 15.12 -5.92
N ASP A 428 13.93 14.14 -6.77
CA ASP A 428 15.06 13.22 -6.57
C ASP A 428 16.39 13.98 -6.43
N LEU A 429 16.60 15.04 -7.20
CA LEU A 429 17.78 15.89 -7.10
C LEU A 429 17.77 16.75 -5.82
N LEU A 430 16.63 17.28 -5.42
CA LEU A 430 16.51 18.09 -4.18
C LEU A 430 16.73 17.24 -2.93
N TYR A 431 16.40 15.95 -2.93
CA TYR A 431 16.72 15.05 -1.83
C TYR A 431 18.22 14.88 -1.57
N THR A 432 19.08 15.20 -2.55
CA THR A 432 20.54 15.18 -2.37
C THR A 432 21.07 16.44 -1.65
N HIS A 433 20.23 17.46 -1.45
CA HIS A 433 20.63 18.67 -0.75
C HIS A 433 20.70 18.42 0.77
N PRO A 434 21.82 18.77 1.47
CA PRO A 434 22.03 18.41 2.88
C PRO A 434 20.98 18.95 3.86
N LYS A 435 20.35 20.09 3.54
CA LYS A 435 19.32 20.72 4.37
C LYS A 435 17.91 20.14 4.13
N VAL A 436 17.69 19.38 3.05
CA VAL A 436 16.37 18.86 2.68
C VAL A 436 16.09 17.55 3.43
N LEU A 437 15.03 17.51 4.20
CA LEU A 437 14.48 16.30 4.79
C LEU A 437 13.51 15.62 3.84
N ASP A 438 12.60 16.43 3.27
CA ASP A 438 11.54 15.98 2.40
C ASP A 438 11.16 17.06 1.41
N VAL A 439 10.61 16.67 0.24
CA VAL A 439 10.27 17.63 -0.83
C VAL A 439 9.12 17.13 -1.68
N ALA A 440 8.29 18.07 -2.12
CA ALA A 440 7.29 17.86 -3.16
C ALA A 440 7.40 18.98 -4.21
N VAL A 441 7.42 18.60 -5.48
CA VAL A 441 7.43 19.56 -6.60
C VAL A 441 6.07 19.53 -7.27
N ILE A 442 5.52 20.73 -7.49
CA ILE A 442 4.18 20.94 -8.06
C ILE A 442 4.21 21.97 -9.18
N GLY A 443 3.30 21.82 -10.14
CA GLY A 443 2.95 22.88 -11.08
C GLY A 443 1.97 23.86 -10.43
N VAL A 444 2.27 25.13 -10.51
CA VAL A 444 1.39 26.22 -10.05
C VAL A 444 1.02 27.06 -11.28
N PRO A 445 -0.27 27.41 -11.48
CA PRO A 445 -0.68 28.23 -12.62
C PRO A 445 0.12 29.50 -12.74
N ASP A 446 0.56 29.82 -13.95
CA ASP A 446 1.36 30.99 -14.26
C ASP A 446 0.93 31.61 -15.61
N PRO A 447 0.60 32.91 -15.68
CA PRO A 447 0.08 33.53 -16.89
C PRO A 447 1.06 33.51 -18.07
N ASP A 448 2.38 33.55 -17.81
CA ASP A 448 3.41 33.68 -18.83
C ASP A 448 3.98 32.34 -19.31
N SER A 449 3.97 31.34 -18.43
CA SER A 449 4.55 30.01 -18.68
C SER A 449 3.53 28.86 -18.76
N GLY A 450 2.24 29.13 -18.49
CA GLY A 450 1.21 28.14 -18.29
C GLY A 450 1.26 27.59 -16.87
N GLU A 451 2.35 26.93 -16.52
CA GLU A 451 2.69 26.56 -15.16
C GLU A 451 4.13 26.98 -14.83
N ARG A 452 4.37 27.28 -13.55
CA ARG A 452 5.72 27.42 -12.99
C ARG A 452 6.02 26.27 -12.06
N VAL A 453 7.28 25.89 -11.99
CA VAL A 453 7.74 24.80 -11.11
C VAL A 453 7.92 25.34 -9.70
N CYS A 454 7.18 24.83 -8.74
CA CYS A 454 7.26 25.18 -7.33
C CYS A 454 7.82 24.00 -6.52
N ALA A 455 8.93 24.23 -5.82
CA ALA A 455 9.49 23.28 -4.86
C ALA A 455 8.97 23.61 -3.46
N VAL A 456 8.29 22.65 -2.82
CA VAL A 456 7.81 22.74 -1.44
C VAL A 456 8.71 21.83 -0.59
N VAL A 457 9.50 22.41 0.30
CA VAL A 457 10.61 21.74 1.00
C VAL A 457 10.35 21.73 2.50
N GLN A 458 10.53 20.55 3.11
CA GLN A 458 10.66 20.37 4.55
C GLN A 458 12.14 20.30 4.90
N LEU A 459 12.58 21.15 5.81
CA LEU A 459 13.98 21.20 6.23
C LEU A 459 14.31 20.12 7.26
N ARG A 460 15.53 19.58 7.20
CA ARG A 460 16.05 18.62 8.16
C ARG A 460 16.23 19.24 9.55
N ASP A 461 16.69 20.47 9.61
CA ASP A 461 16.73 21.29 10.82
C ASP A 461 15.85 22.53 10.61
N PRO A 462 14.71 22.64 11.34
CA PRO A 462 13.81 23.80 11.20
C PRO A 462 14.43 25.15 11.55
N SER A 463 15.58 25.15 12.25
CA SER A 463 16.30 26.39 12.57
C SER A 463 17.17 26.90 11.43
N GLU A 464 17.46 26.06 10.44
CA GLU A 464 18.21 26.44 9.24
C GLU A 464 17.34 27.20 8.24
N ARG A 465 17.98 27.78 7.23
CA ARG A 465 17.32 28.44 6.10
C ARG A 465 17.86 27.88 4.80
N LEU A 466 16.97 27.60 3.88
CA LEU A 466 17.29 27.32 2.48
C LEU A 466 16.83 28.51 1.65
N GLY A 467 17.78 29.18 1.00
CA GLY A 467 17.47 30.28 0.08
C GLY A 467 17.14 29.78 -1.32
N PHE A 468 16.35 30.58 -2.07
CA PHE A 468 16.00 30.23 -3.45
C PHE A 468 17.25 30.05 -4.34
N ASP A 469 18.21 31.00 -4.27
CA ASP A 469 19.45 30.92 -5.06
C ASP A 469 20.30 29.69 -4.67
N GLU A 470 20.36 29.34 -3.37
CA GLU A 470 21.07 28.16 -2.86
C GLU A 470 20.46 26.88 -3.45
N MET A 471 19.13 26.76 -3.47
CA MET A 471 18.42 25.65 -4.08
C MET A 471 18.71 25.54 -5.58
N VAL A 472 18.64 26.64 -6.30
CA VAL A 472 18.88 26.68 -7.75
C VAL A 472 20.33 26.33 -8.08
N ASP A 473 21.29 26.85 -7.31
CA ASP A 473 22.71 26.56 -7.51
C ASP A 473 23.02 25.08 -7.21
N HIS A 474 22.39 24.49 -6.19
CA HIS A 474 22.49 23.05 -5.92
C HIS A 474 21.98 22.25 -7.13
N LEU A 475 20.75 22.50 -7.60
CA LEU A 475 20.16 21.80 -8.73
C LEU A 475 21.01 21.90 -10.01
N ARG A 476 21.60 23.06 -10.26
CA ARG A 476 22.56 23.23 -11.37
C ARG A 476 23.81 22.40 -11.17
N SER A 477 24.35 22.36 -9.95
CA SER A 477 25.57 21.62 -9.64
C SER A 477 25.42 20.11 -9.82
N VAL A 478 24.21 19.59 -9.61
CA VAL A 478 23.86 18.17 -9.82
C VAL A 478 23.32 17.89 -11.22
N GLY A 479 23.37 18.87 -12.14
CA GLY A 479 23.15 18.69 -13.59
C GLY A 479 21.71 18.88 -14.07
N LEU A 480 20.82 19.47 -13.28
CA LEU A 480 19.46 19.75 -13.75
C LEU A 480 19.46 20.81 -14.85
N MET A 481 18.76 20.53 -15.96
CA MET A 481 18.61 21.47 -17.08
C MET A 481 17.94 22.77 -16.62
N SER A 482 18.41 23.90 -17.15
CA SER A 482 17.91 25.23 -16.74
C SER A 482 16.42 25.43 -16.96
N GLN A 483 15.82 24.76 -17.96
CA GLN A 483 14.39 24.81 -18.26
C GLN A 483 13.52 24.12 -17.19
N LYS A 484 14.11 23.22 -16.40
CA LYS A 484 13.42 22.44 -15.36
C LYS A 484 13.61 23.02 -13.95
N LEU A 485 14.43 24.05 -13.80
CA LEU A 485 14.69 24.67 -12.50
C LEU A 485 13.40 25.24 -11.91
N PRO A 486 13.15 25.03 -10.60
CA PRO A 486 12.05 25.69 -9.92
C PRO A 486 12.14 27.23 -10.00
N GLU A 487 10.97 27.85 -10.08
CA GLU A 487 10.80 29.30 -10.10
C GLU A 487 10.22 29.82 -8.78
N GLN A 488 9.81 28.86 -7.91
CA GLN A 488 9.28 29.17 -6.58
C GLN A 488 9.82 28.15 -5.57
N LEU A 489 10.16 28.63 -4.37
CA LEU A 489 10.54 27.83 -3.22
C LEU A 489 9.62 28.16 -2.06
N GLU A 490 8.99 27.15 -1.48
CA GLU A 490 8.19 27.23 -0.27
C GLU A 490 8.80 26.33 0.80
N ILE A 491 8.84 26.81 2.03
CA ILE A 491 9.28 26.03 3.19
C ILE A 491 8.05 25.67 4.02
N ILE A 492 7.94 24.39 4.36
CA ILE A 492 6.83 23.86 5.15
C ILE A 492 7.36 23.04 6.32
N ASP A 493 6.65 23.06 7.45
CA ASP A 493 7.04 22.27 8.63
C ASP A 493 6.85 20.77 8.39
N GLU A 494 5.78 20.38 7.68
CA GLU A 494 5.48 18.99 7.36
C GLU A 494 4.67 18.91 6.05
N LEU A 495 5.07 17.99 5.15
CA LEU A 495 4.32 17.75 3.91
C LEU A 495 3.01 16.99 4.20
N PRO A 496 1.87 17.42 3.62
CA PRO A 496 0.60 16.72 3.81
C PRO A 496 0.66 15.33 3.17
N ARG A 497 0.32 14.29 3.95
CA ARG A 497 0.36 12.90 3.53
C ARG A 497 -0.93 12.16 3.84
N ASN A 498 -1.21 11.12 3.05
CA ASN A 498 -2.21 10.14 3.42
C ASN A 498 -1.64 9.09 4.40
N THR A 499 -2.49 8.21 4.90
CA THR A 499 -2.10 7.16 5.88
C THR A 499 -1.12 6.12 5.33
N ALA A 500 -0.97 6.03 4.03
CA ALA A 500 0.05 5.19 3.37
C ALA A 500 1.38 5.94 3.17
N GLY A 501 1.52 7.17 3.70
CA GLY A 501 2.72 7.99 3.61
C GLY A 501 2.89 8.76 2.29
N LYS A 502 1.90 8.73 1.37
CA LYS A 502 1.97 9.42 0.09
C LYS A 502 1.65 10.90 0.23
N VAL A 503 2.49 11.77 -0.35
CA VAL A 503 2.27 13.22 -0.38
C VAL A 503 1.00 13.59 -1.16
N LEU A 504 0.20 14.46 -0.58
CA LEU A 504 -1.06 14.98 -1.15
C LEU A 504 -0.78 16.26 -1.94
N LYS A 505 -0.18 16.13 -3.14
CA LYS A 505 0.20 17.27 -3.99
C LYS A 505 -0.97 18.20 -4.35
N HIS A 506 -2.20 17.70 -4.39
CA HIS A 506 -3.37 18.54 -4.64
C HIS A 506 -3.59 19.56 -3.51
N VAL A 507 -3.35 19.18 -2.25
CA VAL A 507 -3.43 20.09 -1.09
C VAL A 507 -2.39 21.21 -1.24
N LEU A 508 -1.16 20.87 -1.65
CA LEU A 508 -0.11 21.84 -1.89
C LEU A 508 -0.44 22.77 -3.07
N ARG A 509 -0.98 22.21 -4.19
CA ARG A 509 -1.43 23.03 -5.32
C ARG A 509 -2.50 24.03 -4.89
N ASP A 510 -3.45 23.62 -4.07
CA ASP A 510 -4.52 24.52 -3.58
C ASP A 510 -3.97 25.59 -2.64
N GLN A 511 -2.97 25.25 -1.82
CA GLN A 511 -2.34 26.18 -0.87
C GLN A 511 -1.48 27.25 -1.57
N TYR A 512 -0.78 26.87 -2.64
CA TYR A 512 0.19 27.75 -3.31
C TYR A 512 -0.27 28.26 -4.69
N LYS A 513 -1.54 28.09 -5.03
CA LYS A 513 -2.18 28.85 -6.10
C LYS A 513 -2.12 30.32 -5.70
N GLY A 514 -1.23 31.06 -6.28
CA GLY A 514 -0.96 32.47 -5.98
C GLY A 514 -2.11 33.41 -6.27
#